data_69e1ce767af6a0931d7a459ed758e94b
#
_entry.id   69e1ce767af6a0931d7a459ed758e94b
#
_cell.length_a   1.000
_cell.length_b   1.000
_cell.length_c   1.000
_cell.angle_alpha   90.00
_cell.angle_beta   90.00
_cell.angle_gamma   90.00
#
_symmetry.space_group_name_H-M   'P 1'
#
loop_
_entity.id
_entity.type
_entity.pdbx_description
1 polymer ?
#
loop_
_entity_poly.entity_id
_entity_poly.type
_entity_poly.pdbx_seq_one_letter_code
_entity_poly.pdbx_strand_id
1 'polypeptide(L)'
;MRHSFILILGLIITVSIKAQTQTDTILYNPGFPDSLLWSTDSALKADANLIYTGKVVLGTASFYSARFEGVKTASGDRFSNKLFTGASNSLPLGTWVKVTNVKNGKFVVVRINDKMHPKMKRKGRVIDLSRSAAEKLQYLSKGLAKVKLEVIEPPDGKNN
;
A
#
# COMPACT_ATOMS: atom_id res chain seq x y z
N MET A 1 20.13 57.07 58.30
CA MET A 1 19.62 55.75 57.93
C MET A 1 19.39 55.77 56.41
N ARG A 2 20.27 55.05 55.66
CA ARG A 2 20.28 55.09 54.20
C ARG A 2 19.66 53.80 53.74
N HIS A 3 18.49 53.85 53.06
CA HIS A 3 17.85 52.73 52.48
C HIS A 3 18.38 52.58 51.05
N SER A 4 19.11 51.47 50.80
CA SER A 4 19.62 51.08 49.47
C SER A 4 18.53 50.32 48.73
N PHE A 5 18.01 50.89 47.68
CA PHE A 5 17.12 50.16 46.69
C PHE A 5 17.98 49.38 45.75
N ILE A 6 17.89 48.06 45.78
CA ILE A 6 18.49 47.16 44.79
C ILE A 6 17.46 46.96 43.68
N LEU A 7 17.75 47.49 42.50
CA LEU A 7 16.99 47.28 41.28
C LEU A 7 17.47 45.95 40.66
N ILE A 8 16.62 44.92 40.74
CA ILE A 8 16.85 43.65 40.04
C ILE A 8 16.34 43.81 38.63
N LEU A 9 17.27 43.95 37.67
CA LEU A 9 17.00 43.99 36.26
C LEU A 9 16.79 42.53 35.75
N GLY A 10 15.53 42.14 35.59
CA GLY A 10 15.19 40.83 35.02
C GLY A 10 15.51 40.76 33.51
N LEU A 11 16.50 39.95 33.16
CA LEU A 11 16.84 39.67 31.79
C LEU A 11 15.83 38.67 31.18
N ILE A 12 14.90 39.16 30.38
CA ILE A 12 13.99 38.32 29.62
C ILE A 12 14.75 37.76 28.39
N ILE A 13 15.15 36.50 28.48
CA ILE A 13 15.73 35.79 27.33
C ILE A 13 14.56 35.27 26.46
N THR A 14 14.26 35.95 25.36
CA THR A 14 13.35 35.48 24.36
C THR A 14 14.09 34.44 23.49
N VAL A 15 13.78 33.14 23.70
CA VAL A 15 14.25 32.07 22.83
C VAL A 15 13.41 32.10 21.55
N SER A 16 13.94 32.68 20.49
CA SER A 16 13.36 32.54 19.16
C SER A 16 13.65 31.14 18.64
N ILE A 17 12.64 30.27 18.69
CA ILE A 17 12.66 28.98 17.99
C ILE A 17 12.51 29.28 16.50
N LYS A 18 13.62 29.34 15.78
CA LYS A 18 13.60 29.28 14.31
C LYS A 18 13.18 27.87 13.94
N ALA A 19 11.97 27.70 13.39
CA ALA A 19 11.58 26.50 12.71
C ALA A 19 12.54 26.28 11.54
N GLN A 20 13.44 25.33 11.69
CA GLN A 20 14.36 24.89 10.66
C GLN A 20 13.52 24.00 9.72
N THR A 21 13.01 24.58 8.63
CA THR A 21 12.49 23.82 7.51
C THR A 21 13.67 23.07 6.91
N GLN A 22 13.78 21.80 7.26
CA GLN A 22 14.73 20.89 6.62
C GLN A 22 14.23 20.67 5.20
N THR A 23 14.74 21.46 4.27
CA THR A 23 14.62 21.17 2.85
C THR A 23 15.53 20.00 2.58
N ASP A 24 14.93 18.79 2.46
CA ASP A 24 15.64 17.63 1.95
C ASP A 24 16.13 17.98 0.54
N THR A 25 17.41 18.30 0.46
CA THR A 25 18.11 18.51 -0.80
C THR A 25 18.17 17.15 -1.48
N ILE A 26 17.21 16.88 -2.37
CA ILE A 26 17.27 15.74 -3.29
C ILE A 26 18.50 15.98 -4.15
N LEU A 27 19.54 15.17 -3.93
CA LEU A 27 20.74 15.18 -4.76
C LEU A 27 20.31 14.87 -6.19
N TYR A 28 20.32 15.90 -7.04
CA TYR A 28 20.10 15.76 -8.48
C TYR A 28 21.17 14.83 -9.05
N ASN A 29 20.75 13.64 -9.49
CA ASN A 29 21.62 12.71 -10.22
C ASN A 29 21.33 12.86 -11.73
N PRO A 30 22.21 13.48 -12.52
CA PRO A 30 21.96 13.79 -13.92
C PRO A 30 21.91 12.57 -14.87
N GLY A 31 21.97 11.35 -14.34
CA GLY A 31 21.97 10.10 -15.12
C GLY A 31 20.62 9.37 -15.20
N PHE A 32 19.55 9.85 -14.55
CA PHE A 32 18.23 9.22 -14.63
C PHE A 32 17.32 10.00 -15.60
N PRO A 33 16.64 9.32 -16.54
CA PRO A 33 15.67 9.97 -17.42
C PRO A 33 14.48 10.49 -16.59
N ASP A 34 14.05 11.73 -16.86
CA ASP A 34 12.93 12.42 -16.18
C ASP A 34 11.61 11.63 -16.14
N SER A 35 11.43 10.68 -17.06
CA SER A 35 10.26 9.79 -17.10
C SER A 35 10.13 8.85 -15.89
N LEU A 36 11.21 8.59 -15.14
CA LEU A 36 11.19 7.75 -13.94
C LEU A 36 10.81 8.55 -12.69
N LEU A 37 11.05 9.86 -12.65
CA LEU A 37 10.71 10.70 -11.49
C LEU A 37 9.19 10.86 -11.31
N TRP A 38 8.42 10.92 -12.40
CA TRP A 38 6.95 11.01 -12.35
C TRP A 38 6.28 9.75 -11.80
N SER A 39 6.83 8.57 -12.11
CA SER A 39 6.22 7.31 -11.67
C SER A 39 6.49 6.99 -10.19
N THR A 40 7.62 7.47 -9.64
CA THR A 40 7.97 7.24 -8.24
C THR A 40 7.19 8.16 -7.30
N ASP A 41 7.01 9.44 -7.65
CA ASP A 41 6.32 10.39 -6.78
C ASP A 41 4.81 10.08 -6.63
N SER A 42 4.13 9.71 -7.71
CA SER A 42 2.72 9.30 -7.65
C SER A 42 2.52 7.98 -6.89
N ALA A 43 3.45 7.03 -7.03
CA ALA A 43 3.41 5.77 -6.28
C ALA A 43 3.69 5.99 -4.79
N LEU A 44 4.65 6.83 -4.44
CA LEU A 44 4.96 7.21 -3.06
C LEU A 44 3.80 7.96 -2.41
N LYS A 45 3.15 8.90 -3.11
CA LYS A 45 1.93 9.60 -2.63
C LYS A 45 0.76 8.64 -2.43
N ALA A 46 0.55 7.69 -3.36
CA ALA A 46 -0.50 6.69 -3.22
C ALA A 46 -0.25 5.74 -2.03
N ASP A 47 1.00 5.45 -1.71
CA ASP A 47 1.38 4.60 -0.58
C ASP A 47 1.28 5.35 0.77
N ALA A 48 1.60 6.64 0.80
CA ALA A 48 1.60 7.47 2.00
C ALA A 48 0.20 7.62 2.64
N ASN A 49 -0.87 7.41 1.86
CA ASN A 49 -2.25 7.52 2.34
C ASN A 49 -2.83 6.18 2.83
N LEU A 50 -2.06 5.08 2.82
CA LEU A 50 -2.54 3.77 3.28
C LEU A 50 -2.25 3.57 4.76
N ILE A 51 -3.29 3.24 5.54
CA ILE A 51 -3.16 2.90 6.96
C ILE A 51 -2.96 1.39 7.07
N TYR A 52 -1.79 0.97 7.56
CA TYR A 52 -1.41 -0.43 7.68
C TYR A 52 -1.81 -1.00 9.04
N THR A 53 -2.41 -2.20 9.04
CA THR A 53 -2.83 -2.90 10.27
C THR A 53 -1.74 -3.81 10.85
N GLY A 54 -0.56 -3.85 10.24
CA GLY A 54 0.59 -4.64 10.67
C GLY A 54 0.61 -6.09 10.17
N LYS A 55 -0.50 -6.64 9.64
CA LYS A 55 -0.51 -8.01 9.11
C LYS A 55 0.12 -8.09 7.73
N VAL A 56 1.17 -8.91 7.59
CA VAL A 56 1.91 -9.15 6.35
C VAL A 56 1.87 -10.62 5.98
N VAL A 57 1.67 -10.94 4.70
CA VAL A 57 1.72 -12.31 4.15
C VAL A 57 2.61 -12.33 2.92
N LEU A 58 3.60 -13.21 2.89
CA LEU A 58 4.46 -13.44 1.73
C LEU A 58 4.06 -14.73 1.02
N GLY A 59 4.10 -14.74 -0.31
CA GLY A 59 3.79 -15.95 -1.07
C GLY A 59 3.72 -15.72 -2.58
N THR A 60 2.96 -16.59 -3.24
CA THR A 60 2.78 -16.54 -4.70
C THR A 60 1.36 -16.08 -5.04
N ALA A 61 1.25 -15.11 -5.93
CA ALA A 61 0.00 -14.70 -6.57
C ALA A 61 -0.17 -15.41 -7.91
N SER A 62 -1.42 -15.72 -8.24
CA SER A 62 -1.87 -15.99 -9.62
C SER A 62 -3.07 -15.09 -9.95
N PHE A 63 -3.74 -15.32 -11.05
CA PHE A 63 -4.94 -14.58 -11.42
C PHE A 63 -6.01 -15.47 -12.02
N TYR A 64 -7.24 -14.99 -11.98
CA TYR A 64 -8.40 -15.69 -12.54
C TYR A 64 -8.35 -15.77 -14.04
N SER A 65 -8.81 -16.90 -14.59
CA SER A 65 -9.05 -17.01 -16.03
C SER A 65 -10.35 -16.29 -16.41
N ALA A 66 -10.48 -15.94 -17.69
CA ALA A 66 -11.65 -15.23 -18.23
C ALA A 66 -12.97 -15.97 -18.00
N ARG A 67 -12.95 -17.30 -17.89
CA ARG A 67 -14.15 -18.14 -17.68
C ARG A 67 -14.89 -17.86 -16.37
N PHE A 68 -14.26 -17.18 -15.41
CA PHE A 68 -14.87 -16.85 -14.13
C PHE A 68 -15.64 -15.51 -14.15
N GLU A 69 -15.60 -14.76 -15.28
CA GLU A 69 -16.36 -13.52 -15.41
C GLU A 69 -17.85 -13.77 -15.11
N GLY A 70 -18.44 -12.94 -14.24
CA GLY A 70 -19.84 -13.03 -13.83
C GLY A 70 -20.18 -14.15 -12.84
N VAL A 71 -19.24 -15.06 -12.49
CA VAL A 71 -19.48 -16.10 -11.47
C VAL A 71 -19.61 -15.49 -10.10
N LYS A 72 -20.50 -16.04 -9.25
CA LYS A 72 -20.70 -15.59 -7.88
C LYS A 72 -19.48 -15.93 -7.01
N THR A 73 -18.93 -14.95 -6.30
CA THR A 73 -17.83 -15.12 -5.37
C THR A 73 -18.31 -15.56 -3.98
N ALA A 74 -17.38 -15.89 -3.09
CA ALA A 74 -17.70 -16.27 -1.71
C ALA A 74 -18.34 -15.12 -0.89
N SER A 75 -18.09 -13.85 -1.24
CA SER A 75 -18.77 -12.69 -0.64
C SER A 75 -20.21 -12.50 -1.15
N GLY A 76 -20.58 -13.20 -2.22
CA GLY A 76 -21.86 -13.01 -2.91
C GLY A 76 -21.83 -12.05 -4.10
N ASP A 77 -20.72 -11.33 -4.29
CA ASP A 77 -20.53 -10.43 -5.44
C ASP A 77 -20.43 -11.21 -6.75
N ARG A 78 -20.70 -10.56 -7.88
CA ARG A 78 -20.36 -11.10 -9.20
C ARG A 78 -18.89 -10.79 -9.49
N PHE A 79 -18.10 -11.81 -9.77
CA PHE A 79 -16.69 -11.63 -10.14
C PHE A 79 -16.57 -10.84 -11.45
N SER A 80 -15.64 -9.88 -11.46
CA SER A 80 -15.25 -9.20 -12.70
C SER A 80 -13.74 -9.05 -12.77
N ASN A 81 -13.20 -9.41 -13.95
CA ASN A 81 -11.79 -9.21 -14.24
C ASN A 81 -11.37 -7.74 -14.34
N LYS A 82 -12.35 -6.80 -14.41
CA LYS A 82 -12.11 -5.35 -14.50
C LYS A 82 -11.92 -4.69 -13.14
N LEU A 83 -12.40 -5.31 -12.06
CA LEU A 83 -12.33 -4.76 -10.71
C LEU A 83 -11.03 -5.19 -10.02
N PHE A 84 -10.57 -4.41 -9.04
CA PHE A 84 -9.41 -4.75 -8.21
C PHE A 84 -9.85 -5.60 -7.01
N THR A 85 -10.00 -6.91 -7.24
CA THR A 85 -10.42 -7.90 -6.25
C THR A 85 -9.49 -9.10 -6.23
N GLY A 86 -9.60 -9.90 -5.17
CA GLY A 86 -8.82 -11.13 -5.05
C GLY A 86 -9.47 -12.18 -4.15
N ALA A 87 -9.08 -13.43 -4.37
CA ALA A 87 -9.38 -14.55 -3.50
C ALA A 87 -8.21 -14.88 -2.58
N SER A 88 -8.47 -15.09 -1.31
CA SER A 88 -7.45 -15.52 -0.34
C SER A 88 -8.03 -16.44 0.72
N ASN A 89 -7.29 -17.52 1.08
CA ASN A 89 -7.64 -18.38 2.19
C ASN A 89 -6.98 -17.96 3.51
N SER A 90 -6.04 -16.99 3.45
CA SER A 90 -5.30 -16.50 4.62
C SER A 90 -5.89 -15.20 5.20
N LEU A 91 -6.80 -14.58 4.47
CA LEU A 91 -7.42 -13.31 4.82
C LEU A 91 -8.95 -13.43 4.82
N PRO A 92 -9.67 -12.78 5.77
CA PRO A 92 -11.13 -12.70 5.77
C PRO A 92 -11.68 -12.06 4.48
N LEU A 93 -12.95 -12.36 4.15
CA LEU A 93 -13.69 -11.60 3.14
C LEU A 93 -13.87 -10.15 3.61
N GLY A 94 -13.89 -9.21 2.68
CA GLY A 94 -13.96 -7.78 2.97
C GLY A 94 -12.62 -7.11 3.28
N THR A 95 -11.55 -7.89 3.57
CA THR A 95 -10.22 -7.32 3.87
C THR A 95 -9.66 -6.53 2.68
N TRP A 96 -9.17 -5.33 2.95
CA TRP A 96 -8.41 -4.55 2.00
C TRP A 96 -6.91 -4.84 2.11
N VAL A 97 -6.25 -4.96 0.98
CA VAL A 97 -4.86 -5.44 0.92
C VAL A 97 -4.09 -4.67 -0.14
N LYS A 98 -2.95 -4.11 0.25
CA LYS A 98 -1.92 -3.71 -0.69
C LYS A 98 -1.15 -4.95 -1.12
N VAL A 99 -1.15 -5.26 -2.40
CA VAL A 99 -0.40 -6.36 -3.02
C VAL A 99 0.78 -5.77 -3.75
N THR A 100 2.00 -6.11 -3.34
CA THR A 100 3.23 -5.65 -3.99
C THR A 100 3.90 -6.82 -4.70
N ASN A 101 4.22 -6.68 -5.98
CA ASN A 101 5.06 -7.61 -6.72
C ASN A 101 6.52 -7.41 -6.30
N VAL A 102 7.10 -8.39 -5.61
CA VAL A 102 8.45 -8.31 -5.02
C VAL A 102 9.53 -8.08 -6.08
N LYS A 103 9.30 -8.53 -7.33
CA LYS A 103 10.29 -8.43 -8.38
C LYS A 103 10.48 -7.00 -8.93
N ASN A 104 9.39 -6.24 -9.05
CA ASN A 104 9.41 -4.92 -9.71
C ASN A 104 8.91 -3.77 -8.84
N GLY A 105 8.53 -4.05 -7.57
CA GLY A 105 8.05 -3.05 -6.61
C GLY A 105 6.65 -2.50 -6.91
N LYS A 106 6.01 -2.86 -8.04
CA LYS A 106 4.68 -2.37 -8.37
C LYS A 106 3.65 -2.92 -7.41
N PHE A 107 2.67 -2.08 -7.05
CA PHE A 107 1.61 -2.47 -6.14
C PHE A 107 0.21 -2.12 -6.68
N VAL A 108 -0.79 -2.79 -6.11
CA VAL A 108 -2.21 -2.52 -6.29
C VAL A 108 -2.94 -2.77 -4.98
N VAL A 109 -3.95 -1.96 -4.69
CA VAL A 109 -4.87 -2.21 -3.58
C VAL A 109 -6.06 -3.00 -4.10
N VAL A 110 -6.39 -4.11 -3.41
CA VAL A 110 -7.51 -4.98 -3.77
C VAL A 110 -8.38 -5.29 -2.55
N ARG A 111 -9.67 -5.55 -2.77
CA ARG A 111 -10.57 -6.11 -1.77
C ARG A 111 -10.63 -7.63 -1.91
N ILE A 112 -10.51 -8.35 -0.79
CA ILE A 112 -10.70 -9.80 -0.76
C ILE A 112 -12.20 -10.10 -0.75
N ASN A 113 -12.71 -10.63 -1.83
CA ASN A 113 -14.13 -10.97 -1.99
C ASN A 113 -14.38 -12.45 -2.32
N ASP A 114 -13.32 -13.27 -2.40
CA ASP A 114 -13.48 -14.68 -2.71
C ASP A 114 -12.48 -15.56 -1.95
N LYS A 115 -12.68 -16.89 -2.05
CA LYS A 115 -11.82 -17.92 -1.49
C LYS A 115 -11.22 -18.78 -2.59
N MET A 116 -9.95 -19.15 -2.42
CA MET A 116 -9.27 -20.06 -3.34
C MET A 116 -9.64 -21.52 -3.02
N HIS A 117 -9.57 -22.37 -4.04
CA HIS A 117 -9.64 -23.83 -3.80
C HIS A 117 -8.50 -24.25 -2.84
N PRO A 118 -8.77 -25.11 -1.82
CA PRO A 118 -7.76 -25.45 -0.78
C PRO A 118 -6.44 -26.00 -1.32
N LYS A 119 -6.46 -26.68 -2.46
CA LYS A 119 -5.24 -27.17 -3.15
C LYS A 119 -4.25 -26.03 -3.51
N MET A 120 -4.74 -24.80 -3.69
CA MET A 120 -3.89 -23.66 -4.07
C MET A 120 -2.99 -23.22 -2.92
N LYS A 121 -3.50 -23.26 -1.69
CA LYS A 121 -2.72 -22.99 -0.46
C LYS A 121 -1.52 -23.95 -0.35
N ARG A 122 -1.73 -25.25 -0.66
CA ARG A 122 -0.65 -26.26 -0.64
C ARG A 122 0.45 -25.98 -1.68
N LYS A 123 0.13 -25.24 -2.75
CA LYS A 123 1.10 -24.79 -3.76
C LYS A 123 1.78 -23.46 -3.41
N GLY A 124 1.65 -22.98 -2.16
CA GLY A 124 2.23 -21.71 -1.71
C GLY A 124 1.57 -20.46 -2.30
N ARG A 125 0.34 -20.62 -2.87
CA ARG A 125 -0.44 -19.46 -3.36
C ARG A 125 -1.16 -18.82 -2.19
N VAL A 126 -1.01 -17.50 -2.08
CA VAL A 126 -1.62 -16.69 -1.01
C VAL A 126 -2.78 -15.86 -1.52
N ILE A 127 -2.81 -15.58 -2.83
CA ILE A 127 -3.86 -14.78 -3.46
C ILE A 127 -4.03 -15.16 -4.93
N ASP A 128 -5.29 -15.15 -5.40
CA ASP A 128 -5.65 -15.16 -6.83
C ASP A 128 -6.31 -13.81 -7.14
N LEU A 129 -5.69 -13.04 -8.04
CA LEU A 129 -6.11 -11.67 -8.36
C LEU A 129 -7.05 -11.63 -9.57
N SER A 130 -7.84 -10.59 -9.69
CA SER A 130 -8.48 -10.23 -10.95
C SER A 130 -7.43 -9.94 -12.02
N ARG A 131 -7.81 -10.04 -13.29
CA ARG A 131 -6.88 -9.82 -14.42
C ARG A 131 -6.34 -8.38 -14.43
N SER A 132 -7.18 -7.36 -14.17
CA SER A 132 -6.73 -5.97 -14.10
C SER A 132 -5.74 -5.71 -12.97
N ALA A 133 -5.91 -6.35 -11.81
CA ALA A 133 -4.94 -6.26 -10.71
C ALA A 133 -3.60 -6.91 -11.09
N ALA A 134 -3.62 -8.08 -11.73
CA ALA A 134 -2.42 -8.77 -12.21
C ALA A 134 -1.68 -7.99 -13.31
N GLU A 135 -2.42 -7.32 -14.18
CA GLU A 135 -1.89 -6.42 -15.21
C GLU A 135 -1.16 -5.23 -14.59
N LYS A 136 -1.78 -4.56 -13.60
CA LYS A 136 -1.15 -3.46 -12.87
C LYS A 136 0.15 -3.88 -12.19
N LEU A 137 0.22 -5.11 -11.69
CA LEU A 137 1.44 -5.70 -11.13
C LEU A 137 2.44 -6.22 -12.18
N GLN A 138 2.08 -6.18 -13.48
CA GLN A 138 2.92 -6.58 -14.61
C GLN A 138 3.42 -8.04 -14.55
N TYR A 139 2.55 -9.00 -14.27
CA TYR A 139 2.94 -10.41 -14.32
C TYR A 139 2.01 -11.32 -15.15
N LEU A 140 1.06 -10.75 -15.92
CA LEU A 140 0.13 -11.55 -16.76
C LEU A 140 0.85 -12.57 -17.65
N SER A 141 1.93 -12.15 -18.32
CA SER A 141 2.70 -13.03 -19.22
C SER A 141 3.40 -14.19 -18.51
N LYS A 142 3.65 -14.05 -17.20
CA LYS A 142 4.33 -15.07 -16.39
C LYS A 142 3.37 -16.00 -15.66
N GLY A 143 2.10 -15.64 -15.56
CA GLY A 143 1.08 -16.39 -14.85
C GLY A 143 1.16 -16.37 -13.33
N LEU A 144 2.36 -16.26 -12.76
CA LEU A 144 2.64 -16.25 -11.33
C LEU A 144 3.64 -15.14 -10.97
N ALA A 145 3.49 -14.58 -9.74
CA ALA A 145 4.44 -13.63 -9.17
C ALA A 145 4.66 -13.89 -7.68
N LYS A 146 5.87 -13.61 -7.17
CA LYS A 146 6.11 -13.48 -5.73
C LYS A 146 5.58 -12.14 -5.27
N VAL A 147 4.76 -12.16 -4.23
CA VAL A 147 4.08 -10.97 -3.71
C VAL A 147 4.22 -10.86 -2.21
N LYS A 148 4.18 -9.61 -1.74
CA LYS A 148 3.94 -9.20 -0.36
C LYS A 148 2.51 -8.67 -0.28
N LEU A 149 1.71 -9.20 0.65
CA LEU A 149 0.38 -8.71 1.00
C LEU A 149 0.48 -7.96 2.32
N GLU A 150 0.04 -6.72 2.34
CA GLU A 150 -0.02 -5.87 3.54
C GLU A 150 -1.46 -5.48 3.78
N VAL A 151 -2.03 -5.90 4.91
CA VAL A 151 -3.42 -5.56 5.25
C VAL A 151 -3.48 -4.09 5.62
N ILE A 152 -4.46 -3.40 5.02
CA ILE A 152 -4.71 -1.99 5.22
C ILE A 152 -6.15 -1.75 5.68
N GLU A 153 -6.42 -0.57 6.21
CA GLU A 153 -7.77 -0.10 6.41
C GLU A 153 -8.46 0.21 5.06
N PRO A 154 -9.80 0.17 5.00
CA PRO A 154 -10.51 0.55 3.78
C PRO A 154 -10.09 1.95 3.30
N PRO A 155 -9.76 2.15 2.02
CA PRO A 155 -9.30 3.45 1.51
C PRO A 155 -10.27 4.62 1.74
N ASP A 156 -11.58 4.31 1.87
CA ASP A 156 -12.64 5.31 2.06
C ASP A 156 -13.08 5.46 3.52
N GLY A 157 -12.39 4.82 4.47
CA GLY A 157 -12.78 4.79 5.89
C GLY A 157 -14.15 4.11 6.15
N LYS A 158 -14.74 3.49 5.14
CA LYS A 158 -16.02 2.79 5.24
C LYS A 158 -15.76 1.32 5.53
N ASN A 159 -15.93 0.93 6.78
CA ASN A 159 -16.12 -0.46 7.16
C ASN A 159 -17.52 -0.87 6.69
N ASN A 160 -17.60 -1.72 5.67
CA ASN A 160 -18.85 -2.41 5.31
C ASN A 160 -19.10 -3.58 6.26
#